data_97370f2a12e9038bac970bcdf25eb36b
#
_entry.id   97370f2a12e9038bac970bcdf25eb36b
#
_cell.length_a   1.000
_cell.length_b   1.000
_cell.length_c   1.000
_cell.angle_alpha   90.00
_cell.angle_beta   90.00
_cell.angle_gamma   90.00
#
_symmetry.space_group_name_H-M   'P 1'
#
loop_
_entity.id
_entity.type
_entity.pdbx_description
1 polymer ?
#
loop_
_entity_poly.entity_id
_entity_poly.type
_entity_poly.pdbx_seq_one_letter_code
_entity_poly.pdbx_strand_id
1 'polypeptide(L)'
;PSSDIYDGLGAVYDYGQMGVELKNNIKKYWWDSMVLLHENIVGIDSAIFMHPTIWKASGHVDAFNDPLIDNKDSKKRYRADVLIEDQLAKYDDKINKEVAKAAKRFGESFDEAQFRSTNGRVLEHQAKRDALHTRFAKALNDGNLEELRQIIIDEEIVCPISGTKNWTEVRQFNLMFSTEMGS
;
A
#
# COMPACT_ATOMS: atom_id res chain seq x y z
N PRO A 1 23.94 -7.15 6.35
CA PRO A 1 23.75 -6.31 5.16
C PRO A 1 24.69 -6.71 4.03
N SER A 2 24.27 -6.55 2.78
CA SER A 2 25.18 -6.68 1.65
C SER A 2 26.19 -5.55 1.64
N SER A 3 27.43 -5.82 1.23
CA SER A 3 28.53 -4.83 1.20
C SER A 3 28.85 -4.22 2.56
N ASP A 4 28.78 -5.00 3.62
CA ASP A 4 28.94 -4.57 5.02
C ASP A 4 30.26 -3.85 5.29
N ILE A 5 31.34 -4.21 4.59
CA ILE A 5 32.66 -3.53 4.69
C ILE A 5 32.64 -2.06 4.23
N TYR A 6 31.57 -1.65 3.55
CA TYR A 6 31.35 -0.28 3.05
C TYR A 6 30.07 0.32 3.64
N ASP A 7 29.81 0.09 4.93
CA ASP A 7 28.63 0.53 5.69
C ASP A 7 27.32 -0.16 5.29
N GLY A 8 27.36 -1.15 4.39
CA GLY A 8 26.20 -1.93 3.96
C GLY A 8 25.18 -1.17 3.12
N LEU A 9 24.28 -1.91 2.48
CA LEU A 9 23.12 -1.35 1.79
C LEU A 9 21.86 -1.55 2.64
N GLY A 10 21.10 -0.50 2.86
CA GLY A 10 19.83 -0.59 3.59
C GLY A 10 18.87 -1.56 2.90
N ALA A 11 18.28 -2.47 3.66
CA ALA A 11 17.30 -3.47 3.22
C ALA A 11 17.81 -4.50 2.19
N VAL A 12 19.12 -4.59 1.96
CA VAL A 12 19.74 -5.61 1.10
C VAL A 12 20.65 -6.50 1.97
N TYR A 13 20.47 -7.82 1.87
CA TYR A 13 21.17 -8.79 2.72
C TYR A 13 21.74 -9.93 1.92
N ASP A 14 22.94 -10.36 2.31
CA ASP A 14 23.55 -11.59 1.82
C ASP A 14 23.18 -12.75 2.76
N TYR A 15 23.09 -13.95 2.21
CA TYR A 15 22.90 -15.15 3.01
C TYR A 15 24.26 -15.73 3.43
N GLY A 16 24.47 -15.89 4.75
CA GLY A 16 25.58 -16.70 5.26
C GLY A 16 25.40 -18.19 4.98
N GLN A 17 26.38 -19.02 5.39
CA GLN A 17 26.40 -20.47 5.10
C GLN A 17 25.09 -21.19 5.38
N MET A 18 24.58 -21.06 6.61
CA MET A 18 23.33 -21.73 7.02
C MET A 18 22.11 -21.16 6.26
N GLY A 19 22.11 -19.86 6.01
CA GLY A 19 21.02 -19.20 5.29
C GLY A 19 20.93 -19.61 3.84
N VAL A 20 22.06 -19.77 3.13
CA VAL A 20 22.07 -20.21 1.73
C VAL A 20 21.62 -21.67 1.60
N GLU A 21 22.03 -22.54 2.52
CA GLU A 21 21.58 -23.94 2.52
C GLU A 21 20.07 -24.04 2.78
N LEU A 22 19.58 -23.34 3.78
CA LEU A 22 18.13 -23.27 4.06
C LEU A 22 17.34 -22.76 2.85
N LYS A 23 17.79 -21.66 2.24
CA LYS A 23 17.17 -21.09 1.03
C LYS A 23 17.12 -22.12 -0.10
N ASN A 24 18.22 -22.81 -0.36
CA ASN A 24 18.30 -23.79 -1.45
C ASN A 24 17.41 -25.01 -1.17
N ASN A 25 17.38 -25.49 0.07
CA ASN A 25 16.49 -26.58 0.48
C ASN A 25 15.02 -26.21 0.32
N ILE A 26 14.61 -25.00 0.72
CA ILE A 26 13.24 -24.50 0.54
C ILE A 26 12.89 -24.42 -0.95
N LYS A 27 13.77 -23.88 -1.80
CA LYS A 27 13.56 -23.81 -3.25
C LYS A 27 13.41 -25.19 -3.87
N LYS A 28 14.31 -26.12 -3.50
CA LYS A 28 14.25 -27.48 -3.99
C LYS A 28 12.97 -28.17 -3.57
N TYR A 29 12.60 -28.10 -2.30
CA TYR A 29 11.38 -28.69 -1.79
C TYR A 29 10.14 -28.14 -2.50
N TRP A 30 10.08 -26.82 -2.70
CA TRP A 30 9.00 -26.18 -3.44
C TRP A 30 8.92 -26.70 -4.89
N TRP A 31 10.06 -26.76 -5.58
CA TRP A 31 10.12 -27.23 -6.96
C TRP A 31 9.68 -28.69 -7.08
N ASP A 32 10.20 -29.54 -6.24
CA ASP A 32 9.85 -30.96 -6.23
C ASP A 32 8.34 -31.14 -5.97
N SER A 33 7.80 -30.43 -4.99
CA SER A 33 6.40 -30.53 -4.59
C SER A 33 5.42 -29.97 -5.61
N MET A 34 5.77 -28.83 -6.24
CA MET A 34 4.84 -28.12 -7.10
C MET A 34 4.99 -28.48 -8.58
N VAL A 35 6.18 -28.92 -9.02
CA VAL A 35 6.45 -29.23 -10.42
C VAL A 35 6.60 -30.73 -10.63
N LEU A 36 7.55 -31.37 -9.92
CA LEU A 36 7.90 -32.77 -10.23
C LEU A 36 6.83 -33.78 -9.79
N LEU A 37 6.03 -33.47 -8.80
CA LEU A 37 4.94 -34.36 -8.34
C LEU A 37 3.62 -34.18 -9.13
N HIS A 38 3.58 -33.28 -10.11
CA HIS A 38 2.40 -33.02 -10.92
C HIS A 38 2.65 -33.25 -12.39
N GLU A 39 1.87 -34.14 -13.03
CA GLU A 39 2.01 -34.48 -14.45
C GLU A 39 1.61 -33.34 -15.40
N ASN A 40 0.76 -32.44 -14.94
CA ASN A 40 0.20 -31.34 -15.74
C ASN A 40 0.90 -29.97 -15.49
N ILE A 41 2.03 -29.95 -14.78
CA ILE A 41 2.80 -28.74 -14.49
C ILE A 41 4.21 -28.90 -15.07
N VAL A 42 4.64 -27.89 -15.79
CA VAL A 42 6.00 -27.80 -16.33
C VAL A 42 6.68 -26.53 -15.83
N GLY A 43 8.00 -26.61 -15.61
CA GLY A 43 8.78 -25.45 -15.22
C GLY A 43 9.14 -24.59 -16.43
N ILE A 44 9.10 -23.28 -16.24
CA ILE A 44 9.60 -22.28 -17.20
C ILE A 44 10.57 -21.36 -16.46
N ASP A 45 11.73 -21.14 -17.06
CA ASP A 45 12.71 -20.15 -16.60
C ASP A 45 12.81 -19.03 -17.63
N SER A 46 12.09 -17.95 -17.38
CA SER A 46 12.05 -16.79 -18.26
C SER A 46 13.16 -15.80 -17.93
N ALA A 47 13.67 -15.10 -18.94
CA ALA A 47 14.65 -14.04 -18.74
C ALA A 47 14.05 -12.91 -17.87
N ILE A 48 14.88 -12.32 -17.01
CA ILE A 48 14.49 -11.15 -16.18
C ILE A 48 14.24 -9.93 -17.06
N PHE A 49 15.11 -9.73 -18.07
CA PHE A 49 14.97 -8.64 -19.03
C PHE A 49 14.09 -9.11 -20.20
N MET A 50 13.01 -8.42 -20.41
CA MET A 50 12.01 -8.75 -21.43
C MET A 50 11.72 -7.55 -22.30
N HIS A 51 11.14 -7.81 -23.49
CA HIS A 51 10.75 -6.74 -24.39
C HIS A 51 9.67 -5.87 -23.73
N PRO A 52 9.75 -4.52 -23.84
CA PRO A 52 8.82 -3.59 -23.18
C PRO A 52 7.33 -3.85 -23.47
N THR A 53 7.03 -4.39 -24.64
CA THR A 53 5.64 -4.73 -25.04
C THR A 53 5.00 -5.77 -24.09
N ILE A 54 5.78 -6.69 -23.53
CA ILE A 54 5.30 -7.70 -22.58
C ILE A 54 4.78 -7.02 -21.32
N TRP A 55 5.53 -6.07 -20.78
CA TRP A 55 5.16 -5.32 -19.58
C TRP A 55 3.98 -4.37 -19.81
N LYS A 56 3.87 -3.81 -21.02
CA LYS A 56 2.72 -3.02 -21.43
C LYS A 56 1.48 -3.91 -21.58
N ALA A 57 1.59 -5.04 -22.25
CA ALA A 57 0.46 -5.97 -22.46
C ALA A 57 -0.05 -6.57 -21.14
N SER A 58 0.83 -6.82 -20.17
CA SER A 58 0.48 -7.33 -18.85
C SER A 58 -0.02 -6.25 -17.89
N GLY A 59 -0.05 -4.96 -18.29
CA GLY A 59 -0.48 -3.84 -17.46
C GLY A 59 0.54 -3.38 -16.41
N HIS A 60 1.72 -4.00 -16.34
CA HIS A 60 2.73 -3.64 -15.32
C HIS A 60 3.26 -2.21 -15.50
N VAL A 61 3.36 -1.72 -16.73
CA VAL A 61 3.82 -0.34 -17.00
C VAL A 61 2.83 0.68 -16.47
N ASP A 62 1.53 0.39 -16.56
CA ASP A 62 0.47 1.32 -16.17
C ASP A 62 0.07 1.18 -14.69
N ALA A 63 0.25 0.00 -14.10
CA ALA A 63 -0.23 -0.32 -12.75
C ALA A 63 0.83 -0.10 -11.64
N PHE A 64 2.13 -0.05 -11.95
CA PHE A 64 3.18 0.09 -10.94
C PHE A 64 3.61 1.54 -10.72
N ASN A 65 2.63 2.41 -10.56
CA ASN A 65 2.84 3.82 -10.28
C ASN A 65 2.40 4.14 -8.86
N ASP A 66 3.32 4.16 -7.91
CA ASP A 66 3.03 4.53 -6.54
C ASP A 66 3.15 6.04 -6.35
N PRO A 67 2.09 6.72 -5.87
CA PRO A 67 2.19 8.13 -5.47
C PRO A 67 2.94 8.22 -4.14
N LEU A 68 4.17 8.71 -4.16
CA LEU A 68 5.02 8.84 -2.98
C LEU A 68 5.07 10.27 -2.47
N ILE A 69 5.05 10.42 -1.14
CA ILE A 69 5.17 11.67 -0.43
C ILE A 69 6.19 11.53 0.71
N ASP A 70 7.03 12.54 0.89
CA ASP A 70 8.02 12.54 1.96
C ASP A 70 7.59 13.50 3.08
N ASN A 71 7.82 13.10 4.33
CA ASN A 71 7.70 14.04 5.45
C ASN A 71 9.06 14.65 5.74
N LYS A 72 9.16 16.00 5.69
CA LYS A 72 10.42 16.73 5.81
C LYS A 72 11.08 16.60 7.19
N ASP A 73 10.30 16.39 8.24
CA ASP A 73 10.80 16.34 9.62
C ASP A 73 11.32 14.95 9.96
N SER A 74 10.56 13.90 9.62
CA SER A 74 10.97 12.50 9.85
C SER A 74 11.94 11.98 8.80
N LYS A 75 12.07 12.66 7.64
CA LYS A 75 12.80 12.21 6.44
C LYS A 75 12.37 10.82 5.96
N LYS A 76 11.13 10.45 6.24
CA LYS A 76 10.54 9.17 5.83
C LYS A 76 9.60 9.35 4.66
N ARG A 77 9.60 8.34 3.81
CA ARG A 77 8.75 8.25 2.63
C ARG A 77 7.55 7.38 2.91
N TYR A 78 6.40 7.79 2.39
CA TYR A 78 5.11 7.12 2.51
C TYR A 78 4.42 7.07 1.16
N ARG A 79 3.51 6.13 1.00
CA ARG A 79 2.55 6.12 -0.10
C ARG A 79 1.41 7.07 0.25
N ALA A 80 1.13 8.03 -0.62
CA ALA A 80 0.09 9.03 -0.40
C ALA A 80 -1.31 8.38 -0.38
N ASP A 81 -1.56 7.40 -1.25
CA ASP A 81 -2.79 6.63 -1.29
C ASP A 81 -3.05 5.88 0.02
N VAL A 82 -2.03 5.19 0.56
CA VAL A 82 -2.14 4.46 1.84
C VAL A 82 -2.43 5.42 3.01
N LEU A 83 -1.80 6.60 3.04
CA LEU A 83 -2.08 7.60 4.08
C LEU A 83 -3.55 8.07 4.06
N ILE A 84 -4.13 8.20 2.86
CA ILE A 84 -5.54 8.59 2.69
C ILE A 84 -6.47 7.42 3.05
N GLU A 85 -6.12 6.19 2.66
CA GLU A 85 -6.85 4.97 3.06
C GLU A 85 -6.88 4.78 4.58
N ASP A 86 -5.75 5.01 5.25
CA ASP A 86 -5.67 5.00 6.71
C ASP A 86 -6.58 6.07 7.35
N GLN A 87 -6.75 7.22 6.70
CA GLN A 87 -7.67 8.26 7.17
C GLN A 87 -9.13 7.86 6.98
N LEU A 88 -9.47 7.22 5.86
CA LEU A 88 -10.79 6.62 5.63
C LEU A 88 -11.11 5.57 6.70
N ALA A 89 -10.15 4.68 7.00
CA ALA A 89 -10.29 3.68 8.05
C ALA A 89 -10.52 4.31 9.44
N LYS A 90 -9.90 5.45 9.75
CA LYS A 90 -10.17 6.19 11.01
C LYS A 90 -11.60 6.72 11.09
N TYR A 91 -12.22 7.11 9.98
CA TYR A 91 -13.63 7.48 9.96
C TYR A 91 -14.51 6.25 10.22
N ASP A 92 -14.23 5.12 9.59
CA ASP A 92 -14.96 3.87 9.83
C ASP A 92 -14.81 3.40 11.28
N ASP A 93 -13.62 3.52 11.87
CA ASP A 93 -13.39 3.24 13.28
C ASP A 93 -14.20 4.13 14.22
N LYS A 94 -14.34 5.42 13.91
CA LYS A 94 -15.17 6.35 14.70
C LYS A 94 -16.65 5.96 14.62
N ILE A 95 -17.14 5.61 13.43
CA ILE A 95 -18.50 5.12 13.22
C ILE A 95 -18.72 3.85 14.03
N ASN A 96 -17.85 2.87 13.91
CA ASN A 96 -17.96 1.58 14.59
C ASN A 96 -17.88 1.73 16.13
N LYS A 97 -17.08 2.65 16.64
CA LYS A 97 -17.01 2.98 18.08
C LYS A 97 -18.32 3.57 18.59
N GLU A 98 -18.97 4.45 17.85
CA GLU A 98 -20.29 5.01 18.24
C GLU A 98 -21.37 3.93 18.21
N VAL A 99 -21.39 3.06 17.20
CA VAL A 99 -22.29 1.91 17.10
C VAL A 99 -22.07 0.94 18.27
N ALA A 100 -20.83 0.59 18.58
CA ALA A 100 -20.50 -0.33 19.68
C ALA A 100 -20.89 0.25 21.06
N LYS A 101 -20.75 1.56 21.26
CA LYS A 101 -21.22 2.23 22.49
C LYS A 101 -22.76 2.15 22.60
N ALA A 102 -23.47 2.38 21.50
CA ALA A 102 -24.92 2.30 21.47
C ALA A 102 -25.39 0.86 21.70
N ALA A 103 -24.78 -0.12 21.07
CA ALA A 103 -25.11 -1.54 21.27
C ALA A 103 -24.95 -1.96 22.75
N LYS A 104 -23.88 -1.53 23.42
CA LYS A 104 -23.67 -1.76 24.87
C LYS A 104 -24.75 -1.09 25.73
N ARG A 105 -25.26 0.09 25.31
CA ARG A 105 -26.26 0.84 26.07
C ARG A 105 -27.68 0.30 25.92
N PHE A 106 -28.05 -0.14 24.72
CA PHE A 106 -29.41 -0.55 24.38
C PHE A 106 -29.63 -2.08 24.43
N GLY A 107 -28.54 -2.89 24.50
CA GLY A 107 -28.62 -4.33 24.64
C GLY A 107 -29.37 -5.02 23.49
N GLU A 108 -30.23 -5.97 23.82
CA GLU A 108 -30.97 -6.79 22.84
C GLU A 108 -31.98 -5.99 21.98
N SER A 109 -32.36 -4.78 22.41
CA SER A 109 -33.29 -3.92 21.66
C SER A 109 -32.58 -2.97 20.67
N PHE A 110 -31.26 -3.14 20.46
CA PHE A 110 -30.47 -2.29 19.58
C PHE A 110 -30.67 -2.64 18.11
N ASP A 111 -31.20 -1.70 17.35
CA ASP A 111 -31.27 -1.75 15.89
C ASP A 111 -30.12 -0.93 15.30
N GLU A 112 -29.08 -1.64 14.83
CA GLU A 112 -27.89 -1.00 14.25
C GLU A 112 -28.22 -0.24 12.96
N ALA A 113 -29.08 -0.76 12.09
CA ALA A 113 -29.42 -0.13 10.83
C ALA A 113 -30.16 1.21 11.07
N GLN A 114 -31.13 1.20 11.98
CA GLN A 114 -31.83 2.43 12.39
C GLN A 114 -30.87 3.42 13.05
N PHE A 115 -29.99 2.95 13.93
CA PHE A 115 -29.02 3.83 14.60
C PHE A 115 -28.06 4.47 13.60
N ARG A 116 -27.52 3.71 12.64
CA ARG A 116 -26.64 4.25 11.61
C ARG A 116 -27.32 5.30 10.71
N SER A 117 -28.60 5.17 10.47
CA SER A 117 -29.38 6.10 9.63
C SER A 117 -29.92 7.32 10.36
N THR A 118 -29.95 7.34 11.69
CA THR A 118 -30.57 8.41 12.48
C THR A 118 -29.62 9.15 13.41
N ASN A 119 -28.49 8.53 13.78
CA ASN A 119 -27.56 9.15 14.71
C ASN A 119 -26.72 10.25 14.03
N GLY A 120 -26.84 11.50 14.51
CA GLY A 120 -26.20 12.65 13.91
C GLY A 120 -24.67 12.55 13.83
N ARG A 121 -23.99 11.96 14.82
CA ARG A 121 -22.51 11.78 14.80
C ARG A 121 -22.08 10.74 13.79
N VAL A 122 -22.85 9.64 13.69
CA VAL A 122 -22.58 8.60 12.69
C VAL A 122 -22.77 9.18 11.29
N LEU A 123 -23.87 9.90 11.05
CA LEU A 123 -24.15 10.54 9.77
C LEU A 123 -23.07 11.57 9.39
N GLU A 124 -22.59 12.36 10.35
CA GLU A 124 -21.50 13.32 10.11
C GLU A 124 -20.21 12.61 9.68
N HIS A 125 -19.82 11.54 10.38
CA HIS A 125 -18.61 10.77 10.02
C HIS A 125 -18.78 10.04 8.68
N GLN A 126 -19.97 9.51 8.39
CA GLN A 126 -20.27 8.90 7.09
C GLN A 126 -20.17 9.92 5.96
N ALA A 127 -20.77 11.11 6.13
CA ALA A 127 -20.70 12.15 5.12
C ALA A 127 -19.24 12.59 4.83
N LYS A 128 -18.42 12.75 5.87
CA LYS A 128 -16.99 13.08 5.71
C LYS A 128 -16.24 11.96 5.00
N ARG A 129 -16.45 10.70 5.40
CA ARG A 129 -15.85 9.53 4.75
C ARG A 129 -16.23 9.45 3.28
N ASP A 130 -17.51 9.59 2.95
CA ASP A 130 -18.01 9.45 1.59
C ASP A 130 -17.53 10.58 0.68
N ALA A 131 -17.45 11.81 1.19
CA ALA A 131 -16.87 12.95 0.50
C ALA A 131 -15.37 12.72 0.23
N LEU A 132 -14.62 12.28 1.23
CA LEU A 132 -13.21 11.96 1.11
C LEU A 132 -12.99 10.81 0.10
N HIS A 133 -13.78 9.73 0.21
CA HIS A 133 -13.68 8.58 -0.70
C HIS A 133 -13.95 8.98 -2.16
N THR A 134 -14.98 9.77 -2.39
CA THR A 134 -15.32 10.25 -3.75
C THR A 134 -14.20 11.11 -4.34
N ARG A 135 -13.66 12.04 -3.54
CA ARG A 135 -12.57 12.92 -3.93
C ARG A 135 -11.29 12.14 -4.20
N PHE A 136 -10.96 11.18 -3.34
CA PHE A 136 -9.81 10.30 -3.46
C PHE A 136 -9.89 9.40 -4.69
N ALA A 137 -11.03 8.73 -4.91
CA ALA A 137 -11.25 7.89 -6.08
C ALA A 137 -11.08 8.67 -7.39
N LYS A 138 -11.61 9.91 -7.44
CA LYS A 138 -11.44 10.79 -8.58
C LYS A 138 -9.97 11.15 -8.80
N ALA A 139 -9.25 11.54 -7.74
CA ALA A 139 -7.84 11.91 -7.84
C ALA A 139 -6.97 10.75 -8.35
N LEU A 140 -7.25 9.51 -7.91
CA LEU A 140 -6.55 8.31 -8.39
C LEU A 140 -6.86 8.02 -9.87
N ASN A 141 -8.14 8.06 -10.25
CA ASN A 141 -8.55 7.79 -11.64
C ASN A 141 -7.98 8.82 -12.63
N ASP A 142 -7.91 10.08 -12.20
CA ASP A 142 -7.37 11.18 -13.02
C ASP A 142 -5.83 11.26 -12.96
N GLY A 143 -5.17 10.46 -12.11
CA GLY A 143 -3.73 10.52 -11.88
C GLY A 143 -3.27 11.86 -11.31
N ASN A 144 -4.14 12.57 -10.59
CA ASN A 144 -3.91 13.92 -10.09
C ASN A 144 -3.13 13.90 -8.76
N LEU A 145 -1.81 13.96 -8.86
CA LEU A 145 -0.90 13.92 -7.71
C LEU A 145 -1.04 15.14 -6.79
N GLU A 146 -1.32 16.31 -7.35
CA GLU A 146 -1.51 17.53 -6.54
C GLU A 146 -2.79 17.45 -5.72
N GLU A 147 -3.84 16.85 -6.27
CA GLU A 147 -5.08 16.62 -5.53
C GLU A 147 -4.89 15.62 -4.39
N LEU A 148 -4.08 14.56 -4.59
CA LEU A 148 -3.72 13.64 -3.50
C LEU A 148 -2.99 14.37 -2.37
N ARG A 149 -2.07 15.27 -2.71
CA ARG A 149 -1.39 16.12 -1.73
C ARG A 149 -2.37 17.03 -1.01
N GLN A 150 -3.27 17.66 -1.75
CA GLN A 150 -4.25 18.58 -1.18
C GLN A 150 -5.20 17.86 -0.21
N ILE A 151 -5.62 16.64 -0.52
CA ILE A 151 -6.38 15.79 0.39
C ILE A 151 -5.61 15.55 1.70
N ILE A 152 -4.33 15.24 1.64
CA ILE A 152 -3.50 14.99 2.84
C ILE A 152 -3.42 16.26 3.71
N ILE A 153 -3.36 17.44 3.10
CA ILE A 153 -3.32 18.72 3.80
C ILE A 153 -4.69 19.05 4.42
N ASP A 154 -5.76 18.94 3.64
CA ASP A 154 -7.13 19.31 4.06
C ASP A 154 -7.64 18.38 5.19
N GLU A 155 -7.34 17.10 5.11
CA GLU A 155 -7.65 16.09 6.14
C GLU A 155 -6.69 16.14 7.32
N GLU A 156 -5.74 17.07 7.31
CA GLU A 156 -4.77 17.26 8.38
C GLU A 156 -4.00 15.97 8.76
N ILE A 157 -3.70 15.13 7.77
CA ILE A 157 -3.03 13.85 7.99
C ILE A 157 -1.63 14.10 8.53
N VAL A 158 -1.33 13.49 9.68
CA VAL A 158 -0.04 13.63 10.36
C VAL A 158 0.87 12.44 10.03
N CYS A 159 2.16 12.71 9.99
CA CYS A 159 3.17 11.67 9.84
C CYS A 159 3.11 10.68 11.03
N PRO A 160 3.02 9.37 10.79
CA PRO A 160 2.94 8.36 11.85
C PRO A 160 4.13 8.36 12.81
N ILE A 161 5.30 8.81 12.35
CA ILE A 161 6.54 8.82 13.14
C ILE A 161 6.75 10.15 13.86
N SER A 162 6.70 11.29 13.13
CA SER A 162 6.99 12.61 13.72
C SER A 162 5.76 13.33 14.27
N GLY A 163 4.55 12.90 13.90
CA GLY A 163 3.31 13.60 14.26
C GLY A 163 3.12 14.95 13.57
N THR A 164 3.99 15.32 12.64
CA THR A 164 3.96 16.61 11.94
C THR A 164 3.23 16.50 10.60
N LYS A 165 2.76 17.65 10.08
CA LYS A 165 2.07 17.78 8.78
C LYS A 165 2.97 18.36 7.69
N ASN A 166 4.28 18.32 7.88
CA ASN A 166 5.25 18.95 6.98
C ASN A 166 5.56 18.04 5.77
N TRP A 167 4.62 18.00 4.83
CA TRP A 167 4.68 17.12 3.67
C TRP A 167 5.32 17.82 2.45
N THR A 168 6.01 17.04 1.63
CA THR A 168 6.52 17.47 0.31
C THR A 168 5.38 17.43 -0.73
N GLU A 169 5.74 17.64 -1.97
CA GLU A 169 4.89 17.29 -3.12
C GLU A 169 4.78 15.78 -3.26
N VAL A 170 3.65 15.31 -3.78
CA VAL A 170 3.48 13.91 -4.18
C VAL A 170 4.21 13.71 -5.51
N ARG A 171 5.01 12.66 -5.58
CA ARG A 171 5.76 12.29 -6.78
C ARG A 171 5.40 10.87 -7.18
N GLN A 172 5.19 10.67 -8.46
CA GLN A 172 4.98 9.33 -8.99
C GLN A 172 6.31 8.57 -9.00
N PHE A 173 6.31 7.41 -8.39
CA PHE A 173 7.43 6.47 -8.43
C PHE A 173 7.06 5.29 -9.31
N ASN A 174 7.74 5.13 -10.42
CA ASN A 174 7.58 3.96 -11.27
C ASN A 174 8.61 2.90 -10.86
N LEU A 175 8.14 1.72 -10.48
CA LEU A 175 8.99 0.58 -10.15
C LEU A 175 9.64 -0.04 -11.40
N MET A 176 9.13 0.28 -12.58
CA MET A 176 9.70 -0.16 -13.85
C MET A 176 10.69 0.88 -14.35
N PHE A 177 11.91 0.49 -14.57
CA PHE A 177 12.92 1.33 -15.20
C PHE A 177 13.39 0.71 -16.53
N SER A 178 13.73 1.57 -17.47
CA SER A 178 14.33 1.15 -18.73
C SER A 178 15.84 1.00 -18.59
N THR A 179 16.37 -0.06 -19.13
CA THR A 179 17.83 -0.26 -19.24
C THR A 179 18.21 -0.64 -20.65
N GLU A 180 19.35 -0.19 -21.12
CA GLU A 180 19.93 -0.59 -22.39
C GLU A 180 20.93 -1.74 -22.14
N MET A 181 20.75 -2.83 -22.86
CA MET A 181 21.60 -4.00 -22.75
C MET A 181 22.36 -4.20 -24.06
N GLY A 182 23.65 -4.06 -23.96
CA GLY A 182 24.61 -4.39 -25.01
C GLY A 182 24.46 -3.60 -26.31
N SER A 183 25.50 -3.36 -26.99
CA SER A 183 25.54 -2.88 -28.37
C SER A 183 25.67 -4.08 -29.32
#